data_5e6dc0165e74bab88ddf02fd644f4ee3
#
_entry.id   5e6dc0165e74bab88ddf02fd644f4ee3
#
_cell.length_a   1.000
_cell.length_b   1.000
_cell.length_c   1.000
_cell.angle_alpha   90.00
_cell.angle_beta   90.00
_cell.angle_gamma   90.00
#
_symmetry.space_group_name_H-M   'P 1'
#
loop_
_entity.id
_entity.type
_entity.pdbx_description
1 polymer ?
#
loop_
_entity_poly.entity_id
_entity_poly.type
_entity_poly.pdbx_seq_one_letter_code
_entity_poly.pdbx_strand_id
1 'polypeptide(L)'
;MEQLRAELSHLLGERLSRVECVSEKADSALWSLYDAQGNPMPLLARSFSTSGVAQQLAWKISMLARSGTVRMPVVYGVMTHEEHPGPDVLLIERLRGVSVEAPARTPERWDQLKDQIVEGLLAWHRQDSRGCVGTVDSTQENLWPMWYRQRVEVLWGTLNMYHNTGLTMQDKRILFRTRECLPALFDGFNDNCVLVHGNFTLRSMLKDSRSDQLLAMVGPGVMLWAPREYELFRLADSGLAEDLLWHYLQRAPVAESFLWRRWLYLLWDEVAQLVNTGRFNRANFSLAAKSLLPWLA
;
A
#
# COMPACT_ATOMS: atom_id res chain seq x y z
N MET A 1 15.61 -11.90 20.18
CA MET A 1 15.82 -10.50 20.59
C MET A 1 17.30 -10.18 20.83
N GLU A 2 18.02 -10.90 21.70
CA GLU A 2 19.46 -10.67 21.92
C GLU A 2 20.30 -10.89 20.67
N GLN A 3 20.01 -11.93 19.90
CA GLN A 3 20.67 -12.21 18.63
C GLN A 3 20.47 -11.06 17.65
N LEU A 4 19.25 -10.61 17.41
CA LEU A 4 18.95 -9.47 16.50
C LEU A 4 19.69 -8.20 16.97
N ARG A 5 19.74 -7.92 18.27
CA ARG A 5 20.49 -6.79 18.81
C ARG A 5 21.99 -6.90 18.53
N ALA A 6 22.56 -8.10 18.70
CA ALA A 6 23.97 -8.33 18.45
C ALA A 6 24.31 -8.15 16.96
N GLU A 7 23.50 -8.72 16.07
CA GLU A 7 23.66 -8.61 14.62
C GLU A 7 23.54 -7.15 14.15
N LEU A 8 22.52 -6.42 14.62
CA LEU A 8 22.36 -5.01 14.32
C LEU A 8 23.48 -4.15 14.87
N SER A 9 23.99 -4.46 16.08
CA SER A 9 25.18 -3.76 16.65
C SER A 9 26.41 -3.96 15.79
N HIS A 10 26.60 -5.17 15.30
CA HIS A 10 27.73 -5.50 14.41
C HIS A 10 27.60 -4.77 13.07
N LEU A 11 26.40 -4.81 12.45
CA LEU A 11 26.13 -4.15 11.17
C LEU A 11 26.32 -2.63 11.23
N LEU A 12 25.88 -2.01 12.32
CA LEU A 12 25.97 -0.56 12.51
C LEU A 12 27.38 -0.11 12.98
N GLY A 13 28.24 -1.04 13.40
CA GLY A 13 29.52 -0.71 14.03
C GLY A 13 29.36 0.01 15.36
N GLU A 14 28.19 -0.07 15.98
CA GLU A 14 27.83 0.65 17.21
C GLU A 14 27.09 -0.25 18.17
N ARG A 15 27.42 -0.18 19.47
CA ARG A 15 26.74 -0.98 20.49
C ARG A 15 25.34 -0.45 20.75
N LEU A 16 24.33 -1.30 20.51
CA LEU A 16 22.96 -1.00 20.86
C LEU A 16 22.70 -1.41 22.33
N SER A 17 22.16 -0.48 23.12
CA SER A 17 21.73 -0.76 24.49
C SER A 17 20.44 -1.54 24.50
N ARG A 18 19.52 -1.24 23.58
CA ARG A 18 18.16 -1.81 23.52
C ARG A 18 17.64 -1.83 22.09
N VAL A 19 16.81 -2.86 21.79
CA VAL A 19 15.96 -2.96 20.60
C VAL A 19 14.54 -3.20 21.10
N GLU A 20 13.58 -2.38 20.65
CA GLU A 20 12.21 -2.39 21.13
C GLU A 20 11.24 -2.61 19.98
N CYS A 21 10.32 -3.57 20.12
CA CYS A 21 9.31 -3.83 19.10
C CYS A 21 8.27 -2.71 19.08
N VAL A 22 8.16 -2.02 17.95
CA VAL A 22 7.15 -0.97 17.71
C VAL A 22 5.85 -1.58 17.19
N SER A 23 5.97 -2.57 16.31
CA SER A 23 4.82 -3.30 15.78
C SER A 23 5.25 -4.65 15.25
N GLU A 24 4.38 -5.63 15.38
CA GLU A 24 4.59 -7.00 14.92
C GLU A 24 3.42 -7.44 14.05
N LYS A 25 3.73 -8.15 12.97
CA LYS A 25 2.80 -8.82 12.06
C LYS A 25 3.26 -10.26 11.89
N ALA A 26 2.45 -11.10 11.25
CA ALA A 26 2.77 -12.51 11.05
C ALA A 26 4.09 -12.74 10.29
N ASP A 27 4.45 -11.84 9.38
CA ASP A 27 5.57 -11.95 8.44
C ASP A 27 6.69 -10.92 8.65
N SER A 28 6.49 -9.96 9.53
CA SER A 28 7.45 -8.87 9.74
C SER A 28 7.29 -8.17 11.09
N ALA A 29 8.38 -7.60 11.61
CA ALA A 29 8.34 -6.75 12.79
C ALA A 29 9.15 -5.47 12.58
N LEU A 30 8.69 -4.38 13.21
CA LEU A 30 9.34 -3.08 13.19
C LEU A 30 9.94 -2.79 14.56
N TRP A 31 11.21 -2.38 14.58
CA TRP A 31 12.02 -2.20 15.76
C TRP A 31 12.58 -0.79 15.88
N SER A 32 12.44 -0.19 17.05
CA SER A 32 13.20 1.01 17.45
C SER A 32 14.55 0.59 18.02
N LEU A 33 15.59 1.31 17.59
CA LEU A 33 16.97 1.08 18.03
C LEU A 33 17.40 2.19 18.99
N TYR A 34 18.21 1.83 19.98
CA TYR A 34 18.72 2.76 20.99
C TYR A 34 20.24 2.62 21.10
N ASP A 35 20.94 3.76 21.08
CA ASP A 35 22.40 3.83 21.20
C ASP A 35 22.90 3.32 22.57
N ALA A 36 24.22 3.30 22.76
CA ALA A 36 24.85 2.85 24.02
C ALA A 36 24.41 3.70 25.23
N GLN A 37 24.01 4.94 25.03
CA GLN A 37 23.53 5.89 26.03
C GLN A 37 22.02 5.77 26.30
N GLY A 38 21.32 4.93 25.53
CA GLY A 38 19.87 4.73 25.63
C GLY A 38 19.02 5.77 24.89
N ASN A 39 19.64 6.59 24.04
CA ASN A 39 18.88 7.52 23.19
C ASN A 39 18.32 6.80 21.96
N PRO A 40 17.12 7.18 21.49
CA PRO A 40 16.54 6.62 20.29
C PRO A 40 17.35 7.04 19.05
N MET A 41 17.79 6.06 18.26
CA MET A 41 18.50 6.29 17.01
C MET A 41 17.58 6.90 15.92
N PRO A 42 18.15 7.62 14.94
CA PRO A 42 17.38 8.22 13.84
C PRO A 42 16.97 7.20 12.77
N LEU A 43 17.00 5.93 13.08
CA LEU A 43 16.66 4.83 12.18
C LEU A 43 15.81 3.76 12.88
N LEU A 44 15.13 2.98 12.06
CA LEU A 44 14.33 1.81 12.45
C LEU A 44 14.87 0.59 11.71
N ALA A 45 14.75 -0.58 12.34
CA ALA A 45 14.97 -1.85 11.67
C ALA A 45 13.62 -2.53 11.40
N ARG A 46 13.42 -3.05 10.21
CA ARG A 46 12.27 -3.88 9.87
C ARG A 46 12.74 -5.26 9.48
N SER A 47 12.38 -6.27 10.27
CA SER A 47 12.72 -7.67 10.02
C SER A 47 11.59 -8.38 9.27
N PHE A 48 11.97 -9.37 8.43
CA PHE A 48 11.06 -10.17 7.61
C PHE A 48 11.40 -11.64 7.75
N SER A 49 10.36 -12.47 7.89
CA SER A 49 10.51 -13.93 7.95
C SER A 49 10.80 -14.58 6.57
N THR A 50 10.50 -13.85 5.49
CA THR A 50 10.70 -14.33 4.12
C THR A 50 11.89 -13.63 3.49
N SER A 51 12.81 -14.42 2.93
CA SER A 51 14.01 -13.90 2.26
C SER A 51 13.65 -13.09 1.01
N GLY A 52 14.47 -12.05 0.73
CA GLY A 52 14.32 -11.15 -0.40
C GLY A 52 13.30 -10.02 -0.22
N VAL A 53 12.40 -10.10 0.78
CA VAL A 53 11.36 -9.07 1.01
C VAL A 53 11.98 -7.74 1.42
N ALA A 54 13.04 -7.76 2.23
CA ALA A 54 13.76 -6.54 2.63
C ALA A 54 14.35 -5.81 1.42
N GLN A 55 15.00 -6.53 0.51
CA GLN A 55 15.56 -5.98 -0.73
C GLN A 55 14.49 -5.42 -1.66
N GLN A 56 13.39 -6.16 -1.84
CA GLN A 56 12.26 -5.68 -2.64
C GLN A 56 11.67 -4.39 -2.08
N LEU A 57 11.51 -4.30 -0.75
CA LEU A 57 10.98 -3.09 -0.12
C LEU A 57 11.96 -1.92 -0.24
N ALA A 58 13.27 -2.14 -0.05
CA ALA A 58 14.30 -1.14 -0.26
C ALA A 58 14.28 -0.58 -1.70
N TRP A 59 14.16 -1.46 -2.67
CA TRP A 59 14.05 -1.09 -4.09
C TRP A 59 12.79 -0.27 -4.36
N LYS A 60 11.62 -0.68 -3.84
CA LYS A 60 10.34 0.04 -3.97
C LYS A 60 10.43 1.46 -3.41
N ILE A 61 10.96 1.61 -2.19
CA ILE A 61 11.17 2.92 -1.57
C ILE A 61 12.06 3.79 -2.44
N SER A 62 13.18 3.25 -2.92
CA SER A 62 14.13 3.97 -3.77
C SER A 62 13.54 4.35 -5.13
N MET A 63 12.69 3.50 -5.71
CA MET A 63 12.01 3.79 -6.97
C MET A 63 11.00 4.94 -6.80
N LEU A 64 10.16 4.90 -5.77
CA LEU A 64 9.20 5.98 -5.49
C LEU A 64 9.91 7.30 -5.19
N ALA A 65 11.00 7.27 -4.42
CA ALA A 65 11.79 8.47 -4.11
C ALA A 65 12.37 9.14 -5.38
N ARG A 66 12.77 8.34 -6.37
CA ARG A 66 13.33 8.87 -7.65
C ARG A 66 12.25 9.27 -8.66
N SER A 67 11.07 8.69 -8.56
CA SER A 67 9.99 8.88 -9.55
C SER A 67 9.01 9.98 -9.18
N GLY A 68 9.13 10.56 -7.99
CA GLY A 68 8.18 11.57 -7.49
C GLY A 68 8.85 12.70 -6.72
N THR A 69 8.03 13.59 -6.19
CA THR A 69 8.43 14.76 -5.40
C THR A 69 8.23 14.57 -3.90
N VAL A 70 7.45 13.57 -3.50
CA VAL A 70 7.20 13.28 -2.08
C VAL A 70 8.39 12.56 -1.47
N ARG A 71 8.77 13.01 -0.29
CA ARG A 71 9.80 12.35 0.50
C ARG A 71 9.38 10.92 0.86
N MET A 72 10.28 9.99 0.61
CA MET A 72 10.23 8.63 1.12
C MET A 72 11.28 8.48 2.24
N PRO A 73 11.12 7.50 3.16
CA PRO A 73 12.19 7.21 4.14
C PRO A 73 13.50 6.88 3.44
N VAL A 74 14.60 7.36 3.98
CA VAL A 74 15.94 6.96 3.50
C VAL A 74 16.17 5.50 3.85
N VAL A 75 16.64 4.71 2.89
CA VAL A 75 17.12 3.34 3.10
C VAL A 75 18.60 3.41 3.43
N TYR A 76 18.99 2.97 4.63
CA TYR A 76 20.38 2.94 5.07
C TYR A 76 21.10 1.64 4.70
N GLY A 77 20.37 0.52 4.64
CA GLY A 77 20.94 -0.77 4.26
C GLY A 77 19.94 -1.92 4.35
N VAL A 78 20.35 -3.04 3.80
CA VAL A 78 19.62 -4.32 3.86
C VAL A 78 20.60 -5.38 4.33
N MET A 79 20.19 -6.19 5.27
CA MET A 79 20.88 -7.39 5.73
C MET A 79 20.08 -8.61 5.28
N THR A 80 20.74 -9.56 4.61
CA THR A 80 20.09 -10.76 4.06
C THR A 80 20.54 -12.03 4.78
N HIS A 81 19.75 -13.08 4.69
CA HIS A 81 20.07 -14.41 5.24
C HIS A 81 21.33 -15.03 4.63
N GLU A 82 21.68 -14.67 3.39
CA GLU A 82 22.90 -15.16 2.74
C GLU A 82 24.17 -14.67 3.43
N GLU A 83 24.06 -13.51 4.08
CA GLU A 83 25.20 -12.86 4.76
C GLU A 83 25.22 -13.17 6.26
N HIS A 84 24.05 -13.38 6.89
CA HIS A 84 23.91 -13.57 8.33
C HIS A 84 22.80 -14.59 8.68
N PRO A 85 22.99 -15.46 9.69
CA PRO A 85 21.95 -16.35 10.16
C PRO A 85 20.86 -15.55 10.89
N GLY A 86 19.68 -15.40 10.29
CA GLY A 86 18.58 -14.64 10.92
C GLY A 86 17.57 -14.13 9.90
N PRO A 87 16.58 -13.34 10.32
CA PRO A 87 15.61 -12.73 9.42
C PRO A 87 16.25 -11.64 8.56
N ASP A 88 15.82 -11.50 7.31
CA ASP A 88 16.20 -10.33 6.51
C ASP A 88 15.80 -9.04 7.24
N VAL A 89 16.65 -8.04 7.22
CA VAL A 89 16.40 -6.76 7.89
C VAL A 89 16.65 -5.60 6.95
N LEU A 90 15.69 -4.68 6.94
CA LEU A 90 15.79 -3.39 6.28
C LEU A 90 16.00 -2.29 7.31
N LEU A 91 17.08 -1.53 7.17
CA LEU A 91 17.34 -0.31 7.95
C LEU A 91 16.81 0.90 7.21
N ILE A 92 15.87 1.61 7.83
CA ILE A 92 15.19 2.79 7.26
C ILE A 92 15.22 3.96 8.22
N GLU A 93 15.10 5.15 7.67
CA GLU A 93 14.96 6.38 8.44
C GLU A 93 13.78 6.34 9.41
N ARG A 94 14.02 6.81 10.64
CA ARG A 94 12.97 7.06 11.63
C ARG A 94 12.40 8.46 11.42
N LEU A 95 11.29 8.54 10.72
CA LEU A 95 10.56 9.80 10.51
C LEU A 95 9.76 10.19 11.77
N ARG A 96 9.92 11.44 12.21
CA ARG A 96 9.21 11.99 13.36
C ARG A 96 7.96 12.74 12.89
N GLY A 97 6.95 11.99 12.44
CA GLY A 97 5.67 12.52 12.01
C GLY A 97 4.51 11.79 12.66
N VAL A 98 3.32 12.33 12.47
CA VAL A 98 2.06 11.70 12.84
C VAL A 98 1.29 11.32 11.59
N SER A 99 0.46 10.27 11.66
CA SER A 99 -0.40 9.88 10.54
C SER A 99 -1.36 11.00 10.16
N VAL A 100 -1.64 11.13 8.87
CA VAL A 100 -2.65 12.06 8.32
C VAL A 100 -4.07 11.70 8.80
N GLU A 101 -4.29 10.50 9.36
CA GLU A 101 -5.55 10.18 10.07
C GLU A 101 -5.82 11.11 11.25
N ALA A 102 -4.77 11.64 11.90
CA ALA A 102 -4.92 12.64 12.93
C ALA A 102 -5.41 13.96 12.29
N PRO A 103 -6.51 14.57 12.77
CA PRO A 103 -7.04 15.79 12.20
C PRO A 103 -5.98 16.89 12.11
N ALA A 104 -6.05 17.72 11.07
CA ALA A 104 -5.26 18.94 11.00
C ALA A 104 -5.81 19.96 12.01
N ARG A 105 -4.96 20.89 12.43
CA ARG A 105 -5.32 21.88 13.48
C ARG A 105 -6.38 22.86 13.03
N THR A 106 -6.41 23.17 11.73
CA THR A 106 -7.42 24.04 11.13
C THR A 106 -7.83 23.53 9.75
N PRO A 107 -9.03 23.91 9.26
CA PRO A 107 -9.46 23.55 7.90
C PRO A 107 -8.48 24.00 6.81
N GLU A 108 -7.92 25.21 6.92
CA GLU A 108 -6.99 25.76 5.93
C GLU A 108 -5.69 24.95 5.87
N ARG A 109 -5.22 24.43 7.01
CA ARG A 109 -4.07 23.52 7.05
C ARG A 109 -4.39 22.16 6.44
N TRP A 110 -5.61 21.69 6.61
CA TRP A 110 -6.08 20.48 5.95
C TRP A 110 -6.11 20.67 4.43
N ASP A 111 -6.60 21.79 3.93
CA ASP A 111 -6.61 22.10 2.50
C ASP A 111 -5.20 22.17 1.92
N GLN A 112 -4.27 22.83 2.61
CA GLN A 112 -2.85 22.86 2.21
C GLN A 112 -2.21 21.46 2.22
N LEU A 113 -2.55 20.63 3.20
CA LEU A 113 -2.04 19.26 3.27
C LEU A 113 -2.58 18.39 2.14
N LYS A 114 -3.88 18.53 1.80
CA LYS A 114 -4.49 17.86 0.64
C LYS A 114 -3.76 18.24 -0.65
N ASP A 115 -3.47 19.53 -0.85
CA ASP A 115 -2.71 20.02 -2.01
C ASP A 115 -1.35 19.33 -2.13
N GLN A 116 -0.60 19.26 -1.03
CA GLN A 116 0.72 18.62 -1.01
C GLN A 116 0.63 17.11 -1.30
N ILE A 117 -0.36 16.43 -0.72
CA ILE A 117 -0.59 15.01 -0.95
C ILE A 117 -0.94 14.74 -2.42
N VAL A 118 -1.89 15.51 -2.96
CA VAL A 118 -2.34 15.33 -4.34
C VAL A 118 -1.23 15.65 -5.33
N GLU A 119 -0.46 16.72 -5.11
CA GLU A 119 0.68 17.04 -5.99
C GLU A 119 1.73 15.93 -5.97
N GLY A 120 2.01 15.38 -4.79
CA GLY A 120 2.93 14.25 -4.64
C GLY A 120 2.43 13.00 -5.36
N LEU A 121 1.14 12.68 -5.25
CA LEU A 121 0.54 11.53 -5.92
C LEU A 121 0.54 11.72 -7.45
N LEU A 122 0.22 12.92 -7.92
CA LEU A 122 0.25 13.26 -9.34
C LEU A 122 1.66 13.15 -9.93
N ALA A 123 2.71 13.39 -9.16
CA ALA A 123 4.09 13.21 -9.63
C ALA A 123 4.37 11.74 -10.00
N TRP A 124 3.88 10.76 -9.22
CA TRP A 124 3.95 9.35 -9.58
C TRP A 124 3.02 9.00 -10.73
N HIS A 125 1.81 9.55 -10.76
CA HIS A 125 0.83 9.32 -11.83
C HIS A 125 1.20 9.95 -13.19
N ARG A 126 2.23 10.79 -13.24
CA ARG A 126 2.85 11.27 -14.52
C ARG A 126 3.88 10.29 -15.08
N GLN A 127 4.27 9.26 -14.31
CA GLN A 127 5.20 8.25 -14.82
C GLN A 127 4.45 7.32 -15.79
N ASP A 128 4.87 7.34 -17.04
CA ASP A 128 4.29 6.51 -18.11
C ASP A 128 4.80 5.07 -18.01
N SER A 129 3.88 4.12 -18.01
CA SER A 129 4.19 2.68 -18.00
C SER A 129 4.73 2.17 -19.34
N ARG A 130 4.64 2.95 -20.42
CA ARG A 130 4.98 2.55 -21.79
C ARG A 130 4.28 1.26 -22.24
N GLY A 131 2.99 1.13 -21.90
CA GLY A 131 2.18 -0.04 -22.21
C GLY A 131 2.36 -1.23 -21.27
N CYS A 132 3.21 -1.10 -20.25
CA CYS A 132 3.35 -2.13 -19.24
C CYS A 132 2.22 -2.09 -18.21
N VAL A 133 1.85 -3.27 -17.69
CA VAL A 133 0.86 -3.46 -16.64
C VAL A 133 1.33 -4.55 -15.67
N GLY A 134 0.87 -4.48 -14.42
CA GLY A 134 1.21 -5.46 -13.40
C GLY A 134 2.24 -4.96 -12.40
N THR A 135 2.83 -5.87 -11.62
CA THR A 135 3.81 -5.50 -10.60
C THR A 135 5.06 -4.92 -11.25
N VAL A 136 5.61 -3.87 -10.64
CA VAL A 136 6.77 -3.14 -11.22
C VAL A 136 8.04 -3.99 -11.37
N ASP A 137 8.12 -5.11 -10.65
CA ASP A 137 9.20 -6.12 -10.71
C ASP A 137 8.92 -7.26 -11.70
N SER A 138 7.68 -7.36 -12.21
CA SER A 138 7.27 -8.41 -13.16
C SER A 138 6.20 -7.85 -14.11
N THR A 139 6.60 -6.84 -14.88
CA THR A 139 5.72 -6.18 -15.85
C THR A 139 5.50 -7.04 -17.09
N GLN A 140 4.35 -6.85 -17.71
CA GLN A 140 4.01 -7.45 -19.01
C GLN A 140 3.33 -6.41 -19.89
N GLU A 141 3.53 -6.50 -21.21
CA GLU A 141 2.73 -5.74 -22.17
C GLU A 141 1.33 -6.35 -22.22
N ASN A 142 0.34 -5.59 -21.78
CA ASN A 142 -1.05 -6.03 -21.74
C ASN A 142 -1.98 -4.84 -21.51
N LEU A 143 -3.28 -5.05 -21.63
CA LEU A 143 -4.31 -4.10 -21.23
C LEU A 143 -4.71 -4.34 -19.76
N TRP A 144 -4.93 -3.26 -19.02
CA TRP A 144 -5.33 -3.36 -17.61
C TRP A 144 -6.56 -4.28 -17.36
N PRO A 145 -7.66 -4.21 -18.13
CA PRO A 145 -8.80 -5.10 -17.91
C PRO A 145 -8.44 -6.58 -18.03
N MET A 146 -7.56 -6.93 -18.96
CA MET A 146 -7.11 -8.33 -19.14
C MET A 146 -6.23 -8.80 -17.99
N TRP A 147 -5.28 -7.96 -17.56
CA TRP A 147 -4.43 -8.25 -16.42
C TRP A 147 -5.26 -8.38 -15.13
N TYR A 148 -6.20 -7.45 -14.91
CA TYR A 148 -7.05 -7.49 -13.73
C TYR A 148 -7.95 -8.72 -13.71
N ARG A 149 -8.48 -9.13 -14.86
CA ARG A 149 -9.23 -10.39 -15.01
C ARG A 149 -8.38 -11.59 -14.61
N GLN A 150 -7.14 -11.70 -15.10
CA GLN A 150 -6.23 -12.78 -14.70
C GLN A 150 -5.99 -12.80 -13.20
N ARG A 151 -5.79 -11.63 -12.59
CA ARG A 151 -5.65 -11.50 -11.14
C ARG A 151 -6.89 -12.01 -10.40
N VAL A 152 -8.08 -11.66 -10.86
CA VAL A 152 -9.35 -12.13 -10.26
C VAL A 152 -9.49 -13.66 -10.40
N GLU A 153 -9.12 -14.23 -11.55
CA GLU A 153 -9.15 -15.69 -11.75
C GLU A 153 -8.20 -16.42 -10.78
N VAL A 154 -6.99 -15.91 -10.60
CA VAL A 154 -6.03 -16.47 -9.63
C VAL A 154 -6.58 -16.39 -8.20
N LEU A 155 -7.12 -15.23 -7.79
CA LEU A 155 -7.70 -15.06 -6.46
C LEU A 155 -8.91 -15.97 -6.24
N TRP A 156 -9.78 -16.10 -7.24
CA TRP A 156 -10.94 -17.01 -7.19
C TRP A 156 -10.51 -18.48 -7.10
N GLY A 157 -9.54 -18.89 -7.90
CA GLY A 157 -8.99 -20.25 -7.85
C GLY A 157 -8.40 -20.57 -6.48
N THR A 158 -7.58 -19.65 -5.94
CA THR A 158 -6.95 -19.81 -4.62
C THR A 158 -8.00 -19.84 -3.51
N LEU A 159 -9.00 -18.94 -3.55
CA LEU A 159 -10.09 -18.90 -2.58
C LEU A 159 -10.84 -20.23 -2.49
N ASN A 160 -11.06 -20.92 -3.63
CA ASN A 160 -11.74 -22.20 -3.69
C ASN A 160 -10.91 -23.37 -3.15
N MET A 161 -9.60 -23.23 -3.00
CA MET A 161 -8.75 -24.23 -2.35
C MET A 161 -8.85 -24.19 -0.82
N TYR A 162 -9.34 -23.09 -0.24
CA TYR A 162 -9.52 -22.95 1.21
C TYR A 162 -10.86 -23.52 1.66
N HIS A 163 -10.84 -24.48 2.58
CA HIS A 163 -12.06 -25.10 3.12
C HIS A 163 -12.85 -24.17 4.06
N ASN A 164 -12.16 -23.27 4.76
CA ASN A 164 -12.80 -22.34 5.71
C ASN A 164 -12.32 -20.91 5.48
N THR A 165 -13.06 -20.17 4.67
CA THR A 165 -12.75 -18.78 4.32
C THR A 165 -13.52 -17.78 5.17
N GLY A 166 -14.47 -18.21 6.01
CA GLY A 166 -15.41 -17.32 6.69
C GLY A 166 -16.40 -16.60 5.75
N LEU A 167 -16.38 -16.90 4.44
CA LEU A 167 -17.33 -16.35 3.46
C LEU A 167 -18.60 -17.19 3.42
N THR A 168 -19.74 -16.51 3.38
CA THR A 168 -21.06 -17.14 3.20
C THR A 168 -21.29 -17.57 1.74
N MET A 169 -22.29 -18.39 1.51
CA MET A 169 -22.72 -18.74 0.14
C MET A 169 -23.16 -17.50 -0.66
N GLN A 170 -23.74 -16.50 0.02
CA GLN A 170 -24.13 -15.24 -0.61
C GLN A 170 -22.91 -14.44 -1.04
N ASP A 171 -21.86 -14.38 -0.22
CA ASP A 171 -20.59 -13.72 -0.58
C ASP A 171 -19.97 -14.37 -1.82
N LYS A 172 -19.92 -15.70 -1.85
CA LYS A 172 -19.39 -16.45 -3.01
C LYS A 172 -20.22 -16.23 -4.28
N ARG A 173 -21.53 -16.09 -4.17
CA ARG A 173 -22.40 -15.75 -5.31
C ARG A 173 -22.10 -14.36 -5.86
N ILE A 174 -21.88 -13.36 -4.98
CA ILE A 174 -21.52 -12.00 -5.40
C ILE A 174 -20.15 -12.01 -6.08
N LEU A 175 -19.16 -12.67 -5.51
CA LEU A 175 -17.83 -12.81 -6.12
C LEU A 175 -17.92 -13.49 -7.50
N PHE A 176 -18.67 -14.57 -7.62
CA PHE A 176 -18.88 -15.22 -8.90
C PHE A 176 -19.51 -14.28 -9.93
N ARG A 177 -20.57 -13.55 -9.57
CA ARG A 177 -21.21 -12.59 -10.47
C ARG A 177 -20.27 -11.47 -10.86
N THR A 178 -19.51 -10.88 -9.93
CA THR A 178 -18.54 -9.83 -10.28
C THR A 178 -17.49 -10.33 -11.24
N ARG A 179 -17.02 -11.57 -11.08
CA ARG A 179 -16.07 -12.21 -11.99
C ARG A 179 -16.63 -12.35 -13.40
N GLU A 180 -17.87 -12.86 -13.54
CA GLU A 180 -18.53 -13.01 -14.85
C GLU A 180 -18.83 -11.66 -15.52
N CYS A 181 -19.14 -10.61 -14.73
CA CYS A 181 -19.46 -9.28 -15.23
C CYS A 181 -18.20 -8.42 -15.51
N LEU A 182 -16.97 -8.90 -15.25
CA LEU A 182 -15.74 -8.11 -15.48
C LEU A 182 -15.67 -7.46 -16.86
N PRO A 183 -16.00 -8.15 -17.99
CA PRO A 183 -15.96 -7.51 -19.29
C PRO A 183 -16.89 -6.28 -19.39
N ALA A 184 -18.09 -6.37 -18.83
CA ALA A 184 -19.06 -5.27 -18.83
C ALA A 184 -18.64 -4.14 -17.88
N LEU A 185 -18.06 -4.46 -16.71
CA LEU A 185 -17.57 -3.47 -15.74
C LEU A 185 -16.37 -2.66 -16.27
N PHE A 186 -15.65 -3.21 -17.24
CA PHE A 186 -14.53 -2.55 -17.90
C PHE A 186 -14.86 -2.12 -19.34
N ASP A 187 -16.13 -2.14 -19.74
CA ASP A 187 -16.52 -1.65 -21.07
C ASP A 187 -16.13 -0.18 -21.24
N GLY A 188 -15.56 0.15 -22.43
CA GLY A 188 -15.06 1.48 -22.72
C GLY A 188 -13.84 1.92 -21.90
N PHE A 189 -13.19 1.01 -21.15
CA PHE A 189 -11.98 1.36 -20.39
C PHE A 189 -10.81 1.71 -21.32
N ASN A 190 -10.24 2.89 -21.15
CA ASN A 190 -9.14 3.41 -21.97
C ASN A 190 -8.07 4.18 -21.20
N ASP A 191 -8.08 4.12 -19.86
CA ASP A 191 -7.07 4.81 -19.04
C ASP A 191 -5.70 4.15 -19.16
N ASN A 192 -4.66 4.99 -19.21
CA ASN A 192 -3.27 4.54 -19.19
C ASN A 192 -2.87 4.05 -17.80
N CYS A 193 -1.96 3.07 -17.77
CA CYS A 193 -1.30 2.66 -16.54
C CYS A 193 -0.17 3.63 -16.17
N VAL A 194 -0.07 3.92 -14.90
CA VAL A 194 0.90 4.82 -14.27
C VAL A 194 1.54 4.14 -13.07
N LEU A 195 2.57 4.74 -12.48
CA LEU A 195 3.16 4.22 -11.26
C LEU A 195 2.23 4.45 -10.06
N VAL A 196 1.81 3.38 -9.38
CA VAL A 196 1.01 3.46 -8.16
C VAL A 196 1.79 2.95 -6.95
N HIS A 197 1.59 3.60 -5.79
CA HIS A 197 2.22 3.25 -4.52
C HIS A 197 1.73 1.90 -3.96
N GLY A 198 0.49 1.53 -4.27
CA GLY A 198 -0.12 0.25 -3.94
C GLY A 198 -0.59 0.08 -2.49
N ASN A 199 -0.43 1.11 -1.65
CA ASN A 199 -0.93 1.16 -0.28
C ASN A 199 -1.26 2.60 0.14
N PHE A 200 -1.92 3.34 -0.74
CA PHE A 200 -2.25 4.75 -0.54
C PHE A 200 -3.44 4.89 0.40
N THR A 201 -3.16 5.06 1.67
CA THR A 201 -4.14 5.27 2.76
C THR A 201 -3.67 6.43 3.64
N LEU A 202 -4.56 7.01 4.43
CA LEU A 202 -4.18 8.08 5.37
C LEU A 202 -3.06 7.65 6.34
N ARG A 203 -2.96 6.35 6.66
CA ARG A 203 -1.89 5.76 7.52
C ARG A 203 -0.53 5.74 6.86
N SER A 204 -0.49 5.64 5.53
CA SER A 204 0.76 5.62 4.77
C SER A 204 1.33 7.02 4.53
N MET A 205 0.66 8.06 5.01
CA MET A 205 1.07 9.45 4.90
C MET A 205 1.39 10.02 6.28
N LEU A 206 2.56 10.62 6.41
CA LEU A 206 3.00 11.28 7.64
C LEU A 206 3.02 12.79 7.43
N LYS A 207 2.53 13.51 8.43
CA LYS A 207 2.61 14.97 8.51
C LYS A 207 3.42 15.42 9.71
N ASP A 208 4.01 16.60 9.65
CA ASP A 208 4.61 17.25 10.79
C ASP A 208 3.55 17.60 11.82
N SER A 209 3.77 17.26 13.07
CA SER A 209 2.78 17.43 14.14
C SER A 209 2.53 18.89 14.54
N ARG A 210 3.39 19.84 14.13
CA ARG A 210 3.28 21.25 14.46
C ARG A 210 2.73 22.09 13.31
N SER A 211 3.24 21.85 12.10
CA SER A 211 2.87 22.62 10.90
C SER A 211 1.73 22.00 10.11
N ASP A 212 1.41 20.72 10.32
CA ASP A 212 0.49 19.90 9.52
C ASP A 212 0.92 19.72 8.05
N GLN A 213 2.17 20.08 7.69
CA GLN A 213 2.68 19.87 6.34
C GLN A 213 3.03 18.40 6.09
N LEU A 214 2.89 17.93 4.86
CA LEU A 214 3.27 16.58 4.45
C LEU A 214 4.77 16.38 4.69
N LEU A 215 5.09 15.40 5.53
CA LEU A 215 6.46 15.06 5.86
C LEU A 215 7.01 13.98 4.92
N ALA A 216 6.26 12.91 4.71
CA ALA A 216 6.66 11.79 3.85
C ALA A 216 5.48 10.84 3.57
N MET A 217 5.65 10.00 2.54
CA MET A 217 4.85 8.80 2.36
C MET A 217 5.67 7.56 2.73
N VAL A 218 5.02 6.56 3.33
CA VAL A 218 5.70 5.38 3.90
C VAL A 218 4.97 4.08 3.54
N GLY A 219 5.67 2.98 3.64
CA GLY A 219 5.10 1.64 3.55
C GLY A 219 4.43 1.35 2.20
N PRO A 220 5.16 1.45 1.07
CA PRO A 220 4.61 1.04 -0.21
C PRO A 220 4.11 -0.40 -0.14
N GLY A 221 2.99 -0.65 -0.82
CA GLY A 221 2.41 -1.97 -0.92
C GLY A 221 2.91 -2.75 -2.13
N VAL A 222 1.98 -3.41 -2.81
CA VAL A 222 2.26 -4.00 -4.12
C VAL A 222 2.24 -2.86 -5.14
N MET A 223 3.42 -2.33 -5.44
CA MET A 223 3.58 -1.30 -6.46
C MET A 223 3.26 -1.89 -7.84
N LEU A 224 2.47 -1.17 -8.60
CA LEU A 224 1.98 -1.60 -9.91
C LEU A 224 2.15 -0.50 -10.95
N TRP A 225 2.26 -0.91 -12.19
CA TRP A 225 1.79 -0.15 -13.33
C TRP A 225 0.30 -0.42 -13.48
N ALA A 226 -0.53 0.54 -13.07
CA ALA A 226 -1.98 0.43 -12.99
C ALA A 226 -2.65 1.76 -13.33
N PRO A 227 -3.94 1.78 -13.69
CA PRO A 227 -4.64 3.04 -13.85
C PRO A 227 -4.73 3.78 -12.50
N ARG A 228 -4.77 5.11 -12.54
CA ARG A 228 -4.85 5.97 -11.36
C ARG A 228 -5.98 5.58 -10.41
N GLU A 229 -7.11 5.16 -10.94
CA GLU A 229 -8.26 4.71 -10.17
C GLU A 229 -7.94 3.52 -9.24
N TYR A 230 -6.94 2.67 -9.60
CA TYR A 230 -6.49 1.55 -8.79
C TYR A 230 -5.62 1.97 -7.58
N GLU A 231 -5.20 3.22 -7.51
CA GLU A 231 -4.67 3.83 -6.28
C GLU A 231 -5.79 4.44 -5.44
N LEU A 232 -6.69 5.16 -6.12
CA LEU A 232 -7.71 6.01 -5.49
C LEU A 232 -8.81 5.22 -4.78
N PHE A 233 -9.09 3.97 -5.17
CA PHE A 233 -10.14 3.18 -4.53
C PHE A 233 -9.89 2.98 -3.02
N ARG A 234 -8.65 3.06 -2.56
CA ARG A 234 -8.26 2.94 -1.16
C ARG A 234 -8.66 4.14 -0.31
N LEU A 235 -9.02 5.25 -0.95
CA LEU A 235 -9.60 6.44 -0.32
C LEU A 235 -11.14 6.41 -0.32
N ALA A 236 -11.75 5.27 -0.61
CA ALA A 236 -13.20 5.13 -0.73
C ALA A 236 -13.95 5.14 0.61
N ASP A 237 -13.26 5.28 1.73
CA ASP A 237 -13.85 5.43 3.06
C ASP A 237 -14.55 6.79 3.19
N SER A 238 -15.18 7.01 4.34
CA SER A 238 -15.82 8.29 4.68
C SER A 238 -14.82 9.29 5.30
N GLY A 239 -15.25 10.50 5.49
CA GLY A 239 -14.50 11.52 6.23
C GLY A 239 -13.28 12.04 5.49
N LEU A 240 -12.13 12.11 6.16
CA LEU A 240 -10.91 12.70 5.60
C LEU A 240 -10.41 12.00 4.33
N ALA A 241 -10.57 10.68 4.23
CA ALA A 241 -10.15 9.92 3.05
C ALA A 241 -11.02 10.25 1.83
N GLU A 242 -12.33 10.35 2.02
CA GLU A 242 -13.26 10.74 0.97
C GLU A 242 -13.05 12.20 0.54
N ASP A 243 -12.83 13.12 1.48
CA ASP A 243 -12.52 14.53 1.18
C ASP A 243 -11.22 14.65 0.37
N LEU A 244 -10.18 13.88 0.71
CA LEU A 244 -8.95 13.81 -0.06
C LEU A 244 -9.18 13.23 -1.47
N LEU A 245 -10.02 12.20 -1.60
CA LEU A 245 -10.38 11.64 -2.90
C LEU A 245 -11.05 12.70 -3.79
N TRP A 246 -12.04 13.41 -3.27
CA TRP A 246 -12.71 14.47 -4.03
C TRP A 246 -11.78 15.61 -4.40
N HIS A 247 -10.86 16.00 -3.51
CA HIS A 247 -9.83 16.98 -3.79
C HIS A 247 -8.90 16.54 -4.94
N TYR A 248 -8.51 15.25 -4.98
CA TYR A 248 -7.76 14.68 -6.11
C TYR A 248 -8.56 14.74 -7.41
N LEU A 249 -9.82 14.29 -7.39
CA LEU A 249 -10.67 14.22 -8.59
C LEU A 249 -10.97 15.59 -9.20
N GLN A 250 -11.03 16.64 -8.40
CA GLN A 250 -11.14 18.02 -8.90
C GLN A 250 -9.92 18.45 -9.71
N ARG A 251 -8.72 18.02 -9.34
CA ARG A 251 -7.46 18.37 -10.01
C ARG A 251 -7.12 17.44 -11.18
N ALA A 252 -7.48 16.19 -11.08
CA ALA A 252 -7.19 15.16 -12.08
C ALA A 252 -8.36 14.17 -12.17
N PRO A 253 -9.42 14.51 -12.93
CA PRO A 253 -10.57 13.63 -13.10
C PRO A 253 -10.19 12.27 -13.65
N VAL A 254 -10.91 11.24 -13.25
CA VAL A 254 -10.90 9.89 -13.82
C VAL A 254 -12.24 9.63 -14.52
N ALA A 255 -12.34 8.53 -15.28
CA ALA A 255 -13.57 8.17 -15.97
C ALA A 255 -14.75 8.02 -14.97
N GLU A 256 -15.97 8.38 -15.37
CA GLU A 256 -17.17 8.27 -14.54
C GLU A 256 -17.38 6.84 -14.03
N SER A 257 -17.01 5.86 -14.81
CA SER A 257 -17.06 4.45 -14.47
C SER A 257 -16.22 4.06 -13.21
N PHE A 258 -15.34 4.93 -12.75
CA PHE A 258 -14.70 4.77 -11.44
C PHE A 258 -15.71 4.69 -10.29
N LEU A 259 -16.89 5.29 -10.40
CA LEU A 259 -17.95 5.25 -9.38
C LEU A 259 -18.36 3.82 -8.99
N TRP A 260 -18.30 2.87 -9.92
CA TRP A 260 -18.55 1.45 -9.62
C TRP A 260 -17.28 0.61 -9.55
N ARG A 261 -16.25 0.90 -10.37
CA ARG A 261 -14.98 0.15 -10.34
C ARG A 261 -14.25 0.28 -9.02
N ARG A 262 -14.37 1.40 -8.30
CA ARG A 262 -13.80 1.54 -6.95
C ARG A 262 -14.30 0.44 -6.01
N TRP A 263 -15.56 0.05 -6.11
CA TRP A 263 -16.15 -1.00 -5.28
C TRP A 263 -15.73 -2.40 -5.74
N LEU A 264 -15.56 -2.60 -7.05
CA LEU A 264 -14.99 -3.82 -7.61
C LEU A 264 -13.56 -4.03 -7.08
N TYR A 265 -12.73 -3.00 -7.12
CA TYR A 265 -11.36 -3.06 -6.60
C TYR A 265 -11.34 -3.34 -5.10
N LEU A 266 -12.16 -2.65 -4.32
CA LEU A 266 -12.25 -2.87 -2.87
C LEU A 266 -12.71 -4.31 -2.54
N LEU A 267 -13.72 -4.82 -3.24
CA LEU A 267 -14.22 -6.17 -3.05
C LEU A 267 -13.13 -7.23 -3.24
N TRP A 268 -12.40 -7.14 -4.35
CA TRP A 268 -11.36 -8.10 -4.68
C TRP A 268 -10.04 -7.84 -3.92
N ASP A 269 -9.81 -6.63 -3.41
CA ASP A 269 -8.70 -6.36 -2.48
C ASP A 269 -8.92 -7.07 -1.13
N GLU A 270 -10.15 -7.08 -0.62
CA GLU A 270 -10.50 -7.84 0.59
C GLU A 270 -10.31 -9.36 0.38
N VAL A 271 -10.66 -9.88 -0.80
CA VAL A 271 -10.36 -11.29 -1.14
C VAL A 271 -8.85 -11.53 -1.20
N ALA A 272 -8.08 -10.61 -1.79
CA ALA A 272 -6.63 -10.71 -1.84
C ALA A 272 -6.00 -10.67 -0.43
N GLN A 273 -6.49 -9.81 0.47
CA GLN A 273 -6.07 -9.78 1.87
C GLN A 273 -6.37 -11.10 2.58
N LEU A 274 -7.58 -11.63 2.39
CA LEU A 274 -7.98 -12.92 2.97
C LEU A 274 -7.05 -14.06 2.52
N VAL A 275 -6.83 -14.15 1.21
CA VAL A 275 -6.02 -15.25 0.61
C VAL A 275 -4.55 -15.14 1.00
N ASN A 276 -3.98 -13.93 0.99
CA ASN A 276 -2.55 -13.75 1.19
C ASN A 276 -2.14 -13.63 2.67
N THR A 277 -3.03 -13.16 3.54
CA THR A 277 -2.69 -12.84 4.94
C THR A 277 -3.64 -13.42 5.97
N GLY A 278 -4.72 -14.07 5.55
CA GLY A 278 -5.79 -14.54 6.43
C GLY A 278 -6.65 -13.40 7.03
N ARG A 279 -6.41 -12.14 6.66
CA ARG A 279 -7.15 -10.99 7.17
C ARG A 279 -8.32 -10.69 6.26
N PHE A 280 -9.48 -10.40 6.85
CA PHE A 280 -10.69 -10.10 6.11
C PHE A 280 -11.51 -9.01 6.82
N ASN A 281 -11.73 -7.90 6.16
CA ASN A 281 -12.59 -6.83 6.67
C ASN A 281 -14.02 -7.03 6.15
N ARG A 282 -14.87 -7.63 6.98
CA ARG A 282 -16.29 -7.89 6.65
C ARG A 282 -17.06 -6.62 6.31
N ALA A 283 -16.78 -5.51 6.98
CA ALA A 283 -17.49 -4.24 6.73
C ALA A 283 -17.19 -3.69 5.34
N ASN A 284 -15.91 -3.61 4.96
CA ASN A 284 -15.48 -3.19 3.63
C ASN A 284 -16.05 -4.09 2.53
N PHE A 285 -15.93 -5.41 2.71
CA PHE A 285 -16.48 -6.38 1.76
C PHE A 285 -17.99 -6.19 1.57
N SER A 286 -18.75 -6.07 2.65
CA SER A 286 -20.20 -5.91 2.60
C SER A 286 -20.60 -4.58 1.97
N LEU A 287 -19.88 -3.50 2.25
CA LEU A 287 -20.08 -2.20 1.62
C LEU A 287 -19.84 -2.28 0.12
N ALA A 288 -18.72 -2.83 -0.30
CA ALA A 288 -18.36 -2.98 -1.72
C ALA A 288 -19.38 -3.87 -2.45
N ALA A 289 -19.75 -5.01 -1.86
CA ALA A 289 -20.75 -5.92 -2.40
C ALA A 289 -22.10 -5.22 -2.63
N LYS A 290 -22.60 -4.49 -1.62
CA LYS A 290 -23.85 -3.73 -1.71
C LYS A 290 -23.81 -2.65 -2.78
N SER A 291 -22.68 -1.92 -2.87
CA SER A 291 -22.53 -0.82 -3.82
C SER A 291 -22.38 -1.30 -5.26
N LEU A 292 -21.95 -2.54 -5.48
CA LEU A 292 -21.85 -3.15 -6.82
C LEU A 292 -23.18 -3.74 -7.34
N LEU A 293 -24.12 -4.09 -6.47
CA LEU A 293 -25.36 -4.77 -6.88
C LEU A 293 -26.07 -4.12 -8.07
N PRO A 294 -26.22 -2.77 -8.17
CA PRO A 294 -26.87 -2.13 -9.31
C PRO A 294 -26.16 -2.37 -10.65
N TRP A 295 -24.88 -2.68 -10.64
CA TRP A 295 -24.03 -2.85 -11.82
C TRP A 295 -23.81 -4.32 -12.21
N LEU A 296 -24.39 -5.25 -11.43
CA LEU A 296 -24.30 -6.70 -11.67
C LEU A 296 -25.61 -7.28 -12.22
N ALA A 297 -26.54 -6.44 -12.65
CA ALA A 297 -27.84 -6.85 -13.18
C ALA A 297 -27.74 -7.46 -14.57
#